data_6db37e1104761c6287717a7944aa2349
#
_entry.id   6db37e1104761c6287717a7944aa2349
#
_cell.length_a   1.000
_cell.length_b   1.000
_cell.length_c   1.000
_cell.angle_alpha   90.00
_cell.angle_beta   90.00
_cell.angle_gamma   90.00
#
_symmetry.space_group_name_H-M   'P 1'
#
loop_
_entity.id
_entity.type
_entity.pdbx_description
1 polymer ?
#
loop_
_entity_poly.entity_id
_entity_poly.type
_entity_poly.pdbx_seq_one_letter_code
_entity_poly.pdbx_strand_id
1 'polypeptide(L)'
;MKYILSLMAVTLLYCFTVSANGHRGAKGFIRVSDGHLYKPGYESPYYFIGTNMWYAPILASKGQGGNRKRLKKELDALQKMGVENLRILVGAETGSANANTVYPVLQNNEGELNDTLLDGLDYLLREMEKRNMTGVFYLNNAWDWSGGYSFYLKQAGLPDSPCAAGDGYNDYVKYAANFSLNEQAQKLFLNYIRKIVTRRNRYTGKAYKDSPAIMAWQICNEPRPFSNEAKQGFARWLSQAAAIIKEADPNHLVSTGSEGYYGCATDMTLCEEIHNDPNIDYITLHIWPVNWQWSSRGSLYASLPNVYVKASEYIEMHEHFAQKSGKPIIIEEFGYPRERNKYQPGSNTLSRDAFYNFIFGKVQESKQQKGIIAGCNFWGWGGYGRPTEEVWKPGYDYICDPPHEPQGWYSVFDCDTTTTDIITKAVSSLR
;
A
#
# COMPACT_ATOMS: atom_id res chain seq x y z
N MET A 1 59.55 49.10 23.88
CA MET A 1 59.25 48.43 22.63
C MET A 1 58.68 47.03 22.95
N LYS A 2 57.39 46.89 22.92
CA LYS A 2 56.71 45.55 23.00
C LYS A 2 55.59 45.59 21.94
N TYR A 3 55.72 44.77 20.95
CA TYR A 3 54.72 44.58 19.90
C TYR A 3 53.64 43.66 20.44
N ILE A 4 52.37 44.11 20.39
CA ILE A 4 51.19 43.33 20.66
C ILE A 4 50.63 42.91 19.26
N LEU A 5 50.74 41.62 18.93
CA LEU A 5 50.05 41.04 17.78
C LEU A 5 48.59 40.77 18.17
N SER A 6 47.67 41.45 17.45
CA SER A 6 46.23 41.20 17.55
C SER A 6 45.86 40.12 16.56
N LEU A 7 45.44 38.96 17.05
CA LEU A 7 44.90 37.85 16.23
C LEU A 7 43.43 38.15 15.99
N MET A 8 43.04 38.53 14.75
CA MET A 8 41.67 38.58 14.31
C MET A 8 41.21 37.16 13.93
N ALA A 9 40.38 36.55 14.73
CA ALA A 9 39.68 35.31 14.40
C ALA A 9 38.51 35.67 13.46
N VAL A 10 38.63 35.33 12.19
CA VAL A 10 37.50 35.41 11.23
C VAL A 10 36.66 34.15 11.40
N THR A 11 35.53 34.28 12.08
CA THR A 11 34.51 33.22 12.17
C THR A 11 33.70 33.25 10.87
N LEU A 12 33.97 32.32 9.98
CA LEU A 12 33.11 32.06 8.82
C LEU A 12 31.81 31.41 9.32
N LEU A 13 30.75 32.17 9.41
CA LEU A 13 29.38 31.66 9.53
C LEU A 13 28.99 31.05 8.19
N TYR A 14 29.06 29.71 8.07
CA TYR A 14 28.38 29.00 7.00
C TYR A 14 26.87 29.04 7.26
N CYS A 15 26.18 30.02 6.67
CA CYS A 15 24.74 29.94 6.50
C CYS A 15 24.41 28.79 5.55
N PHE A 16 24.06 27.65 6.08
CA PHE A 16 23.34 26.65 5.31
C PHE A 16 21.94 27.20 5.01
N THR A 17 21.77 27.84 3.87
CA THR A 17 20.45 28.01 3.29
C THR A 17 19.97 26.64 2.86
N VAL A 18 19.13 26.01 3.68
CA VAL A 18 18.34 24.85 3.26
C VAL A 18 17.40 25.37 2.18
N SER A 19 17.79 25.09 0.92
CA SER A 19 16.89 25.30 -0.22
C SER A 19 15.75 24.31 -0.06
N ALA A 20 14.54 24.81 0.22
CA ALA A 20 13.32 24.04 0.46
C ALA A 20 12.74 23.40 -0.83
N ASN A 21 13.49 23.36 -1.94
CA ASN A 21 13.09 22.78 -3.22
C ASN A 21 13.93 21.55 -3.56
N GLY A 22 13.95 20.55 -2.69
CA GLY A 22 14.54 19.26 -2.98
C GLY A 22 13.56 18.36 -3.72
N HIS A 23 13.83 18.06 -4.99
CA HIS A 23 13.13 16.96 -5.68
C HIS A 23 13.32 15.66 -4.89
N ARG A 24 12.23 15.07 -4.40
CA ARG A 24 12.26 13.79 -3.71
C ARG A 24 12.24 12.66 -4.76
N GLY A 25 13.12 11.70 -4.61
CA GLY A 25 13.37 10.64 -5.58
C GLY A 25 14.51 10.95 -6.57
N ALA A 26 15.22 9.94 -7.03
CA ALA A 26 16.35 10.06 -7.93
C ALA A 26 15.93 10.37 -9.39
N LYS A 27 16.82 10.98 -10.15
CA LYS A 27 16.63 11.18 -11.60
C LYS A 27 16.48 9.83 -12.30
N GLY A 28 15.37 9.62 -13.01
CA GLY A 28 15.08 8.35 -13.70
C GLY A 28 14.01 7.50 -13.00
N PHE A 29 13.56 7.91 -11.81
CA PHE A 29 12.48 7.28 -11.05
C PHE A 29 11.31 8.24 -10.85
N ILE A 30 10.15 7.72 -10.42
CA ILE A 30 9.04 8.58 -10.02
C ILE A 30 9.48 9.41 -8.81
N ARG A 31 9.20 10.70 -8.84
CA ARG A 31 9.60 11.65 -7.81
C ARG A 31 8.43 12.50 -7.35
N VAL A 32 8.55 13.05 -6.18
CA VAL A 32 7.64 14.07 -5.63
C VAL A 32 8.32 15.44 -5.71
N SER A 33 7.61 16.44 -6.20
CA SER A 33 8.00 17.84 -6.16
C SER A 33 6.74 18.70 -6.05
N ASP A 34 6.80 19.72 -5.19
CA ASP A 34 5.72 20.71 -5.04
C ASP A 34 4.31 20.10 -4.89
N GLY A 35 4.21 19.03 -4.09
CA GLY A 35 2.95 18.34 -3.83
C GLY A 35 2.46 17.42 -4.95
N HIS A 36 3.27 17.16 -5.99
CA HIS A 36 2.87 16.34 -7.12
C HIS A 36 3.85 15.21 -7.42
N LEU A 37 3.33 14.15 -8.04
CA LEU A 37 4.15 13.08 -8.62
C LEU A 37 4.61 13.47 -10.03
N TYR A 38 5.80 13.01 -10.41
CA TYR A 38 6.34 13.15 -11.77
C TYR A 38 6.94 11.85 -12.24
N LYS A 39 6.61 11.44 -13.47
CA LYS A 39 7.31 10.34 -14.15
C LYS A 39 8.68 10.80 -14.69
N PRO A 40 9.64 9.88 -14.82
CA PRO A 40 10.91 10.19 -15.47
C PRO A 40 10.70 10.71 -16.89
N GLY A 41 11.35 11.87 -17.21
CA GLY A 41 11.28 12.48 -18.53
C GLY A 41 10.03 13.34 -18.79
N TYR A 42 9.12 13.48 -17.83
CA TYR A 42 7.94 14.32 -17.94
C TYR A 42 8.05 15.53 -17.00
N GLU A 43 7.62 16.69 -17.48
CA GLU A 43 7.55 17.94 -16.69
C GLU A 43 6.16 18.20 -16.12
N SER A 44 5.13 17.51 -16.65
CA SER A 44 3.77 17.61 -16.13
C SER A 44 3.53 16.65 -14.95
N PRO A 45 2.71 17.03 -13.97
CA PRO A 45 2.31 16.15 -12.90
C PRO A 45 1.69 14.85 -13.40
N TYR A 46 2.04 13.76 -12.73
CA TYR A 46 1.56 12.42 -13.04
C TYR A 46 0.36 12.06 -12.17
N TYR A 47 -0.74 11.74 -12.80
CA TYR A 47 -1.97 11.24 -12.18
C TYR A 47 -2.28 9.84 -12.69
N PHE A 48 -2.75 8.94 -11.82
CA PHE A 48 -2.99 7.56 -12.21
C PHE A 48 -4.21 6.91 -11.53
N ILE A 49 -4.73 5.88 -12.18
CA ILE A 49 -5.61 4.88 -11.60
C ILE A 49 -4.88 3.55 -11.68
N GLY A 50 -4.63 2.96 -10.53
CA GLY A 50 -3.99 1.67 -10.34
C GLY A 50 -4.93 0.68 -9.66
N THR A 51 -4.39 -0.48 -9.31
CA THR A 51 -5.13 -1.52 -8.61
C THR A 51 -4.31 -2.22 -7.54
N ASN A 52 -4.99 -2.78 -6.55
CA ASN A 52 -4.40 -3.77 -5.66
C ASN A 52 -4.34 -5.13 -6.36
N MET A 53 -3.19 -5.78 -6.30
CA MET A 53 -2.95 -7.16 -6.71
C MET A 53 -1.95 -7.78 -5.73
N TRP A 54 -2.34 -7.81 -4.44
CA TRP A 54 -1.46 -8.19 -3.35
C TRP A 54 -0.81 -9.57 -3.54
N TYR A 55 -1.51 -10.50 -4.15
CA TYR A 55 -1.08 -11.88 -4.39
C TYR A 55 -0.12 -12.05 -5.59
N ALA A 56 0.23 -10.99 -6.29
CA ALA A 56 1.02 -11.06 -7.52
C ALA A 56 2.37 -11.80 -7.37
N PRO A 57 3.14 -11.68 -6.28
CA PRO A 57 4.37 -12.45 -6.11
C PRO A 57 4.14 -13.94 -5.98
N ILE A 58 3.04 -14.37 -5.34
CA ILE A 58 2.66 -15.79 -5.27
C ILE A 58 2.32 -16.30 -6.65
N LEU A 59 1.47 -15.57 -7.40
CA LEU A 59 1.10 -15.93 -8.78
C LEU A 59 2.33 -15.99 -9.71
N ALA A 60 3.34 -15.15 -9.46
CA ALA A 60 4.60 -15.10 -10.20
C ALA A 60 5.58 -16.23 -9.84
N SER A 61 5.35 -16.94 -8.74
CA SER A 61 6.23 -18.00 -8.27
C SER A 61 6.13 -19.27 -9.13
N LYS A 62 7.04 -20.21 -8.89
CA LYS A 62 6.98 -21.57 -9.45
C LYS A 62 6.39 -22.59 -8.46
N GLY A 63 6.06 -22.13 -7.26
CA GLY A 63 5.52 -22.95 -6.19
C GLY A 63 4.00 -23.02 -6.19
N GLN A 64 3.45 -23.47 -5.06
CA GLN A 64 2.01 -23.52 -4.85
C GLN A 64 1.38 -22.15 -5.02
N GLY A 65 0.23 -22.06 -5.68
CA GLY A 65 -0.45 -20.82 -6.05
C GLY A 65 0.18 -20.07 -7.22
N GLY A 66 1.34 -20.52 -7.73
CA GLY A 66 2.04 -19.92 -8.86
C GLY A 66 1.43 -20.27 -10.21
N ASN A 67 1.29 -19.28 -11.08
CA ASN A 67 0.85 -19.45 -12.47
C ASN A 67 1.35 -18.28 -13.33
N ARG A 68 2.58 -18.41 -13.82
CA ARG A 68 3.23 -17.37 -14.64
C ARG A 68 2.52 -17.10 -15.98
N LYS A 69 1.78 -18.07 -16.52
CA LYS A 69 0.97 -17.88 -17.73
C LYS A 69 -0.20 -16.95 -17.42
N ARG A 70 -0.91 -17.21 -16.31
CA ARG A 70 -1.97 -16.32 -15.82
C ARG A 70 -1.40 -14.94 -15.45
N LEU A 71 -0.31 -14.85 -14.70
CA LEU A 71 0.31 -13.57 -14.36
C LEU A 71 0.51 -12.68 -15.60
N LYS A 72 1.13 -13.20 -16.66
CA LYS A 72 1.35 -12.43 -17.89
C LYS A 72 0.04 -11.96 -18.50
N LYS A 73 -0.98 -12.83 -18.53
CA LYS A 73 -2.32 -12.48 -19.04
C LYS A 73 -2.99 -11.37 -18.22
N GLU A 74 -2.83 -11.41 -16.87
CA GLU A 74 -3.33 -10.36 -15.98
C GLU A 74 -2.65 -9.02 -16.25
N LEU A 75 -1.31 -9.01 -16.31
CA LEU A 75 -0.54 -7.80 -16.58
C LEU A 75 -0.84 -7.23 -17.97
N ASP A 76 -1.00 -8.08 -19.01
CA ASP A 76 -1.38 -7.66 -20.36
C ASP A 76 -2.78 -7.02 -20.38
N ALA A 77 -3.74 -7.59 -19.63
CA ALA A 77 -5.10 -7.05 -19.53
C ALA A 77 -5.11 -5.69 -18.82
N LEU A 78 -4.39 -5.55 -17.71
CA LEU A 78 -4.25 -4.29 -16.97
C LEU A 78 -3.58 -3.21 -17.84
N GLN A 79 -2.48 -3.55 -18.52
CA GLN A 79 -1.80 -2.64 -19.43
C GLN A 79 -2.72 -2.18 -20.57
N LYS A 80 -3.54 -3.09 -21.14
CA LYS A 80 -4.52 -2.75 -22.19
C LYS A 80 -5.57 -1.77 -21.72
N MET A 81 -6.02 -1.87 -20.46
CA MET A 81 -6.92 -0.89 -19.83
C MET A 81 -6.21 0.41 -19.46
N GLY A 82 -4.86 0.43 -19.51
CA GLY A 82 -4.02 1.55 -19.11
C GLY A 82 -3.75 1.64 -17.61
N VAL A 83 -4.08 0.60 -16.84
CA VAL A 83 -3.74 0.46 -15.43
C VAL A 83 -2.26 0.07 -15.34
N GLU A 84 -1.43 1.02 -14.96
CA GLU A 84 0.04 0.88 -14.97
C GLU A 84 0.66 0.82 -13.56
N ASN A 85 -0.13 1.04 -12.51
CA ASN A 85 0.33 0.99 -11.12
C ASN A 85 -0.36 -0.14 -10.36
N LEU A 86 0.45 -0.96 -9.68
CA LEU A 86 -0.03 -2.06 -8.84
C LEU A 86 0.39 -1.84 -7.38
N ARG A 87 -0.50 -2.12 -6.43
CA ARG A 87 -0.14 -2.19 -5.02
C ARG A 87 -0.05 -3.66 -4.60
N ILE A 88 1.10 -4.07 -4.07
CA ILE A 88 1.56 -5.46 -4.01
C ILE A 88 2.09 -5.76 -2.61
N LEU A 89 1.63 -6.88 -2.00
CA LEU A 89 2.26 -7.43 -0.81
C LEU A 89 3.56 -8.14 -1.22
N VAL A 90 4.68 -7.72 -0.65
CA VAL A 90 5.98 -8.36 -0.94
C VAL A 90 5.95 -9.84 -0.57
N GLY A 91 5.34 -10.17 0.56
CA GLY A 91 5.11 -11.52 1.02
C GLY A 91 4.35 -11.53 2.33
N ALA A 92 3.94 -12.72 2.74
CA ALA A 92 3.25 -12.96 4.00
C ALA A 92 4.18 -13.70 4.96
N GLU A 93 3.95 -13.53 6.24
CA GLU A 93 4.56 -14.33 7.31
C GLU A 93 3.58 -15.44 7.73
N THR A 94 4.07 -16.44 8.46
CA THR A 94 3.21 -17.46 9.06
C THR A 94 2.19 -16.80 9.99
N GLY A 95 0.92 -16.97 9.66
CA GLY A 95 -0.17 -16.41 10.45
C GLY A 95 -0.52 -17.22 11.70
N SER A 96 -1.54 -16.76 12.44
CA SER A 96 -2.10 -17.49 13.58
C SER A 96 -2.74 -18.80 13.11
N ALA A 97 -2.61 -19.86 13.91
CA ALA A 97 -3.22 -21.16 13.65
C ALA A 97 -4.75 -21.11 13.54
N ASN A 98 -5.37 -20.07 14.11
CA ASN A 98 -6.83 -19.91 14.17
C ASN A 98 -7.38 -19.02 13.05
N ALA A 99 -6.52 -18.45 12.20
CA ALA A 99 -6.92 -17.54 11.14
C ALA A 99 -6.80 -18.21 9.77
N ASN A 100 -7.72 -17.90 8.84
CA ASN A 100 -7.55 -18.26 7.44
C ASN A 100 -6.58 -17.23 6.82
N THR A 101 -5.35 -17.67 6.59
CA THR A 101 -4.22 -16.81 6.24
C THR A 101 -3.63 -17.16 4.88
N VAL A 102 -2.83 -16.26 4.34
CA VAL A 102 -2.09 -16.46 3.09
C VAL A 102 -1.16 -17.67 3.18
N TYR A 103 -1.16 -18.52 2.17
CA TYR A 103 -0.25 -19.64 2.00
C TYR A 103 0.05 -19.90 0.52
N PRO A 104 1.32 -20.09 0.10
CA PRO A 104 2.52 -20.18 0.93
C PRO A 104 3.00 -18.83 1.47
N VAL A 105 3.77 -18.90 2.56
CA VAL A 105 4.33 -17.72 3.21
C VAL A 105 5.73 -17.41 2.71
N LEU A 106 6.11 -16.13 2.73
CA LEU A 106 7.46 -15.69 2.43
C LEU A 106 8.41 -15.92 3.62
N GLN A 107 7.93 -15.70 4.85
CA GLN A 107 8.72 -15.90 6.06
C GLN A 107 8.06 -16.95 6.96
N ASN A 108 8.80 -18.00 7.26
CA ASN A 108 8.35 -19.10 8.12
C ASN A 108 8.55 -18.78 9.63
N ASN A 109 8.12 -19.70 10.50
CA ASN A 109 8.25 -19.52 11.95
C ASN A 109 9.70 -19.38 12.45
N GLU A 110 10.66 -19.87 11.69
CA GLU A 110 12.09 -19.76 11.99
C GLU A 110 12.69 -18.43 11.47
N GLY A 111 11.89 -17.59 10.83
CA GLY A 111 12.33 -16.32 10.24
C GLY A 111 13.11 -16.49 8.94
N GLU A 112 13.05 -17.67 8.32
CA GLU A 112 13.68 -17.97 7.04
C GLU A 112 12.80 -17.51 5.88
N LEU A 113 13.43 -17.00 4.82
CA LEU A 113 12.74 -16.52 3.62
C LEU A 113 12.60 -17.63 2.59
N ASN A 114 11.41 -17.76 2.02
CA ASN A 114 11.07 -18.71 0.97
C ASN A 114 11.64 -18.26 -0.38
N ASP A 115 12.69 -18.90 -0.81
CA ASP A 115 13.37 -18.63 -2.10
C ASP A 115 12.46 -18.75 -3.32
N THR A 116 11.44 -19.61 -3.26
CA THR A 116 10.46 -19.79 -4.36
C THR A 116 9.59 -18.54 -4.51
N LEU A 117 9.16 -17.93 -3.41
CA LEU A 117 8.40 -16.67 -3.44
C LEU A 117 9.29 -15.48 -3.77
N LEU A 118 10.54 -15.47 -3.30
CA LEU A 118 11.52 -14.45 -3.72
C LEU A 118 11.82 -14.54 -5.23
N ASP A 119 11.92 -15.74 -5.80
CA ASP A 119 12.00 -15.92 -7.25
C ASP A 119 10.73 -15.41 -7.97
N GLY A 120 9.57 -15.58 -7.35
CA GLY A 120 8.31 -15.02 -7.83
C GLY A 120 8.32 -13.48 -7.86
N LEU A 121 8.79 -12.84 -6.79
CA LEU A 121 8.92 -11.39 -6.71
C LEU A 121 9.90 -10.84 -7.77
N ASP A 122 11.07 -11.49 -7.93
CA ASP A 122 12.04 -11.15 -8.97
C ASP A 122 11.43 -11.27 -10.38
N TYR A 123 10.66 -12.33 -10.63
CA TYR A 123 10.00 -12.55 -11.92
C TYR A 123 8.91 -11.53 -12.18
N LEU A 124 8.12 -11.17 -11.16
CA LEU A 124 7.08 -10.14 -11.25
C LEU A 124 7.67 -8.80 -11.65
N LEU A 125 8.72 -8.33 -10.95
CA LEU A 125 9.40 -7.07 -11.27
C LEU A 125 9.87 -7.04 -12.72
N ARG A 126 10.49 -8.13 -13.21
CA ARG A 126 10.91 -8.25 -14.62
C ARG A 126 9.73 -8.12 -15.59
N GLU A 127 8.61 -8.78 -15.31
CA GLU A 127 7.43 -8.73 -16.20
C GLU A 127 6.72 -7.36 -16.15
N MET A 128 6.80 -6.66 -15.02
CA MET A 128 6.33 -5.27 -14.89
C MET A 128 7.25 -4.30 -15.66
N GLU A 129 8.58 -4.42 -15.54
CA GLU A 129 9.53 -3.61 -16.31
C GLU A 129 9.27 -3.70 -17.83
N LYS A 130 9.04 -4.90 -18.35
CA LYS A 130 8.74 -5.12 -19.78
C LYS A 130 7.47 -4.39 -20.27
N ARG A 131 6.57 -4.07 -19.36
CA ARG A 131 5.28 -3.41 -19.65
C ARG A 131 5.26 -1.94 -19.25
N ASN A 132 6.40 -1.39 -18.79
CA ASN A 132 6.50 -0.06 -18.21
C ASN A 132 5.49 0.16 -17.06
N MET A 133 5.19 -0.90 -16.32
CA MET A 133 4.33 -0.85 -15.13
C MET A 133 5.17 -0.57 -13.90
N THR A 134 4.58 0.14 -12.95
CA THR A 134 5.19 0.44 -11.64
C THR A 134 4.37 -0.15 -10.51
N GLY A 135 4.96 -0.31 -9.34
CA GLY A 135 4.26 -0.81 -8.17
C GLY A 135 4.65 -0.13 -6.88
N VAL A 136 3.69 -0.13 -5.95
CA VAL A 136 3.89 0.13 -4.53
C VAL A 136 4.01 -1.20 -3.82
N PHE A 137 5.14 -1.46 -3.18
CA PHE A 137 5.46 -2.73 -2.56
C PHE A 137 5.41 -2.59 -1.04
N TYR A 138 4.32 -3.08 -0.42
CA TYR A 138 4.21 -3.03 1.03
C TYR A 138 4.84 -4.25 1.71
N LEU A 139 5.58 -3.97 2.78
CA LEU A 139 6.54 -4.90 3.38
C LEU A 139 5.95 -5.69 4.55
N ASN A 140 4.86 -5.23 5.12
CA ASN A 140 4.20 -5.84 6.27
C ASN A 140 2.70 -5.58 6.25
N ASN A 141 1.99 -6.08 7.26
CA ASN A 141 0.57 -5.87 7.48
C ASN A 141 0.27 -5.67 8.96
N ALA A 142 -0.67 -4.81 9.30
CA ALA A 142 -1.15 -4.73 10.67
C ALA A 142 -2.11 -5.89 11.02
N TRP A 143 -2.66 -6.57 10.01
CA TRP A 143 -3.66 -7.63 10.14
C TRP A 143 -3.05 -9.03 10.01
N ASP A 144 -3.64 -9.99 10.73
CA ASP A 144 -3.16 -11.36 10.85
C ASP A 144 -3.37 -12.24 9.60
N TRP A 145 -4.20 -11.80 8.65
CA TRP A 145 -4.47 -12.60 7.45
C TRP A 145 -3.22 -12.86 6.57
N SER A 146 -2.17 -12.08 6.76
CA SER A 146 -0.86 -12.33 6.14
C SER A 146 0.29 -12.43 7.16
N GLY A 147 -0.02 -12.78 8.41
CA GLY A 147 0.92 -12.86 9.53
C GLY A 147 1.11 -11.52 10.24
N GLY A 148 1.80 -10.60 9.61
CA GLY A 148 1.90 -9.21 10.04
C GLY A 148 2.40 -9.00 11.46
N TYR A 149 1.79 -8.06 12.20
CA TYR A 149 2.17 -7.76 13.58
C TYR A 149 2.15 -9.00 14.48
N SER A 150 1.20 -9.91 14.26
CA SER A 150 1.05 -11.15 15.02
C SER A 150 2.28 -12.03 14.94
N PHE A 151 2.85 -12.15 13.73
CA PHE A 151 4.06 -12.94 13.51
C PHE A 151 5.24 -12.39 14.32
N TYR A 152 5.52 -11.09 14.22
CA TYR A 152 6.66 -10.48 14.90
C TYR A 152 6.51 -10.47 16.42
N LEU A 153 5.29 -10.31 16.93
CA LEU A 153 5.00 -10.42 18.36
C LEU A 153 5.25 -11.83 18.88
N LYS A 154 4.81 -12.85 18.14
CA LYS A 154 5.08 -14.26 18.47
C LYS A 154 6.58 -14.55 18.45
N GLN A 155 7.29 -14.08 17.44
CA GLN A 155 8.75 -14.20 17.36
C GLN A 155 9.48 -13.46 18.51
N ALA A 156 8.88 -12.43 19.08
CA ALA A 156 9.36 -11.71 20.24
C ALA A 156 8.97 -12.36 21.59
N GLY A 157 8.32 -13.54 21.55
CA GLY A 157 8.00 -14.34 22.74
C GLY A 157 6.60 -14.15 23.30
N LEU A 158 5.70 -13.43 22.61
CA LEU A 158 4.29 -13.37 23.00
C LEU A 158 3.55 -14.65 22.59
N PRO A 159 2.43 -14.99 23.25
CA PRO A 159 1.58 -16.12 22.85
C PRO A 159 0.99 -15.93 21.44
N ASP A 160 0.34 -16.99 20.94
CA ASP A 160 -0.40 -16.92 19.67
C ASP A 160 -1.47 -15.83 19.69
N SER A 161 -1.58 -15.13 18.57
CA SER A 161 -2.53 -14.04 18.38
C SER A 161 -3.98 -14.56 18.36
N PRO A 162 -4.93 -13.84 18.94
CA PRO A 162 -6.33 -13.96 18.56
C PRO A 162 -6.51 -13.73 17.07
N CYS A 163 -7.61 -14.24 16.50
CA CYS A 163 -7.96 -13.97 15.10
C CYS A 163 -8.64 -12.61 14.98
N ALA A 164 -8.23 -11.79 14.01
CA ALA A 164 -8.84 -10.48 13.74
C ALA A 164 -10.25 -10.61 13.13
N ALA A 165 -10.58 -11.74 12.53
CA ALA A 165 -11.88 -11.95 11.91
C ALA A 165 -12.96 -12.32 12.94
N GLY A 166 -14.18 -11.81 12.73
CA GLY A 166 -15.34 -12.16 13.55
C GLY A 166 -15.24 -11.66 14.98
N ASP A 167 -15.65 -12.50 15.93
CA ASP A 167 -15.77 -12.16 17.36
C ASP A 167 -14.43 -11.89 18.05
N GLY A 168 -13.32 -12.32 17.46
CA GLY A 168 -11.96 -12.11 17.97
C GLY A 168 -11.38 -10.71 17.75
N TYR A 169 -12.04 -9.84 16.99
CA TYR A 169 -11.53 -8.54 16.60
C TYR A 169 -11.01 -7.67 17.77
N ASN A 170 -11.80 -7.53 18.83
CA ASN A 170 -11.41 -6.70 19.96
C ASN A 170 -10.21 -7.25 20.74
N ASP A 171 -10.06 -8.56 20.81
CA ASP A 171 -8.91 -9.19 21.48
C ASP A 171 -7.68 -9.11 20.59
N TYR A 172 -7.85 -9.23 19.26
CA TYR A 172 -6.79 -8.96 18.30
C TYR A 172 -6.25 -7.52 18.42
N VAL A 173 -7.13 -6.51 18.46
CA VAL A 173 -6.75 -5.09 18.61
C VAL A 173 -5.89 -4.88 19.86
N LYS A 174 -6.30 -5.46 21.01
CA LYS A 174 -5.49 -5.39 22.26
C LYS A 174 -4.14 -6.08 22.12
N TYR A 175 -4.11 -7.23 21.44
CA TYR A 175 -2.88 -7.98 21.20
C TYR A 175 -1.94 -7.20 20.26
N ALA A 176 -2.44 -6.73 19.13
CA ALA A 176 -1.68 -6.04 18.10
C ALA A 176 -1.09 -4.69 18.57
N ALA A 177 -1.73 -4.02 19.53
CA ALA A 177 -1.21 -2.80 20.15
C ALA A 177 0.19 -2.99 20.76
N ASN A 178 0.51 -4.21 21.21
CA ASN A 178 1.84 -4.52 21.75
C ASN A 178 2.95 -4.38 20.71
N PHE A 179 2.69 -4.44 19.41
CA PHE A 179 3.72 -4.30 18.39
C PHE A 179 4.43 -2.94 18.48
N SER A 180 3.66 -1.87 18.66
CA SER A 180 4.20 -0.52 18.80
C SER A 180 4.93 -0.28 20.14
N LEU A 181 4.76 -1.18 21.10
CA LEU A 181 5.41 -1.13 22.42
C LEU A 181 6.55 -2.16 22.57
N ASN A 182 6.75 -3.05 21.58
CA ASN A 182 7.71 -4.14 21.66
C ASN A 182 8.91 -3.90 20.72
N GLU A 183 10.01 -3.42 21.28
CA GLU A 183 11.22 -3.12 20.51
C GLU A 183 11.82 -4.36 19.83
N GLN A 184 11.68 -5.56 20.41
CA GLN A 184 12.20 -6.78 19.81
C GLN A 184 11.39 -7.17 18.55
N ALA A 185 10.06 -7.07 18.59
CA ALA A 185 9.21 -7.31 17.44
C ALA A 185 9.52 -6.31 16.30
N GLN A 186 9.67 -5.02 16.64
CA GLN A 186 10.05 -3.98 15.69
C GLN A 186 11.43 -4.26 15.08
N LYS A 187 12.42 -4.62 15.88
CA LYS A 187 13.78 -4.95 15.41
C LYS A 187 13.78 -6.12 14.41
N LEU A 188 12.99 -7.16 14.66
CA LEU A 188 12.85 -8.29 13.75
C LEU A 188 12.30 -7.82 12.40
N PHE A 189 11.25 -6.99 12.41
CA PHE A 189 10.69 -6.42 11.19
C PHE A 189 11.68 -5.51 10.45
N LEU A 190 12.40 -4.62 11.16
CA LEU A 190 13.40 -3.74 10.55
C LEU A 190 14.54 -4.53 9.89
N ASN A 191 14.92 -5.68 10.45
CA ASN A 191 15.90 -6.59 9.83
C ASN A 191 15.34 -7.25 8.55
N TYR A 192 14.06 -7.60 8.54
CA TYR A 192 13.37 -8.10 7.35
C TYR A 192 13.35 -7.04 6.23
N ILE A 193 13.00 -5.80 6.55
CA ILE A 193 13.03 -4.69 5.58
C ILE A 193 14.39 -4.63 4.87
N ARG A 194 15.50 -4.61 5.63
CA ARG A 194 16.85 -4.55 5.03
C ARG A 194 17.11 -5.69 4.05
N LYS A 195 16.71 -6.91 4.40
CA LYS A 195 16.90 -8.10 3.52
C LYS A 195 16.16 -7.95 2.19
N ILE A 196 14.94 -7.38 2.22
CA ILE A 196 14.13 -7.22 1.01
C ILE A 196 14.60 -6.05 0.16
N VAL A 197 14.74 -4.87 0.75
CA VAL A 197 15.06 -3.63 0.00
C VAL A 197 16.43 -3.70 -0.66
N THR A 198 17.41 -4.39 -0.05
CA THR A 198 18.76 -4.56 -0.60
C THR A 198 18.89 -5.73 -1.59
N ARG A 199 17.78 -6.42 -1.91
CA ARG A 199 17.81 -7.58 -2.78
C ARG A 199 18.28 -7.24 -4.19
N ARG A 200 18.91 -8.21 -4.85
CA ARG A 200 19.26 -8.20 -6.28
C ARG A 200 18.36 -9.15 -7.03
N ASN A 201 17.72 -8.68 -8.09
CA ASN A 201 16.82 -9.45 -8.94
C ASN A 201 17.61 -10.51 -9.75
N ARG A 202 17.20 -11.77 -9.66
CA ARG A 202 17.85 -12.91 -10.35
C ARG A 202 17.72 -12.86 -11.87
N TYR A 203 16.64 -12.24 -12.38
CA TYR A 203 16.36 -12.21 -13.82
C TYR A 203 16.97 -11.01 -14.54
N THR A 204 17.07 -9.87 -13.88
CA THR A 204 17.59 -8.65 -14.47
C THR A 204 19.03 -8.35 -14.05
N GLY A 205 19.51 -8.96 -12.96
CA GLY A 205 20.80 -8.69 -12.35
C GLY A 205 20.88 -7.32 -11.65
N LYS A 206 19.82 -6.49 -11.68
CA LYS A 206 19.77 -5.20 -11.02
C LYS A 206 19.52 -5.34 -9.52
N ALA A 207 20.06 -4.45 -8.69
CA ALA A 207 19.55 -4.28 -7.34
C ALA A 207 18.11 -3.74 -7.40
N TYR A 208 17.29 -4.04 -6.37
CA TYR A 208 15.91 -3.55 -6.36
C TYR A 208 15.83 -2.03 -6.39
N LYS A 209 16.74 -1.34 -5.73
CA LYS A 209 16.85 0.13 -5.77
C LYS A 209 17.11 0.69 -7.19
N ASP A 210 17.47 -0.14 -8.17
CA ASP A 210 17.72 0.27 -9.55
C ASP A 210 16.59 -0.22 -10.50
N SER A 211 15.50 -0.81 -9.95
CA SER A 211 14.38 -1.31 -10.74
C SER A 211 13.37 -0.19 -11.05
N PRO A 212 13.13 0.14 -12.31
CA PRO A 212 12.11 1.13 -12.66
C PRO A 212 10.67 0.65 -12.42
N ALA A 213 10.46 -0.62 -12.13
CA ALA A 213 9.15 -1.17 -11.78
C ALA A 213 8.74 -0.87 -10.33
N ILE A 214 9.66 -0.42 -9.49
CA ILE A 214 9.33 0.02 -8.13
C ILE A 214 9.04 1.52 -8.17
N MET A 215 7.83 1.91 -7.80
CA MET A 215 7.48 3.30 -7.54
C MET A 215 7.81 3.67 -6.11
N ALA A 216 7.37 2.83 -5.18
CA ALA A 216 7.52 3.09 -3.76
C ALA A 216 7.67 1.80 -2.96
N TRP A 217 8.44 1.89 -1.89
CA TRP A 217 8.35 1.00 -0.75
C TRP A 217 7.30 1.53 0.22
N GLN A 218 6.45 0.65 0.67
CA GLN A 218 5.46 0.97 1.68
C GLN A 218 5.73 0.16 2.94
N ILE A 219 5.78 0.84 4.08
CA ILE A 219 6.22 0.21 5.33
C ILE A 219 5.29 -0.95 5.71
N CYS A 220 3.97 -0.70 5.68
CA CYS A 220 2.99 -1.66 6.16
C CYS A 220 1.65 -1.46 5.47
N ASN A 221 0.85 -2.51 5.33
CA ASN A 221 -0.57 -2.37 5.05
C ASN A 221 -1.31 -1.98 6.34
N GLU A 222 -2.03 -0.85 6.28
CA GLU A 222 -2.88 -0.35 7.35
C GLU A 222 -2.23 -0.33 8.74
N PRO A 223 -1.02 0.23 8.89
CA PRO A 223 -0.38 0.31 10.19
C PRO A 223 -1.23 1.12 11.16
N ARG A 224 -1.43 0.59 12.37
CA ARG A 224 -2.22 1.22 13.43
C ARG A 224 -1.53 1.12 14.79
N PRO A 225 -1.68 2.11 15.66
CA PRO A 225 -1.24 2.00 17.06
C PRO A 225 -2.10 1.04 17.87
N PHE A 226 -3.39 0.87 17.52
CA PHE A 226 -4.42 0.08 18.18
C PHE A 226 -4.75 0.51 19.64
N SER A 227 -3.94 1.36 20.28
CA SER A 227 -4.25 1.96 21.57
C SER A 227 -3.64 3.36 21.70
N ASN A 228 -4.12 4.16 22.67
CA ASN A 228 -3.56 5.48 22.90
C ASN A 228 -2.12 5.43 23.43
N GLU A 229 -1.81 4.48 24.29
CA GLU A 229 -0.49 4.27 24.88
C GLU A 229 0.54 3.91 23.82
N ALA A 230 0.12 3.27 22.73
CA ALA A 230 0.98 2.82 21.64
C ALA A 230 1.32 3.93 20.62
N LYS A 231 0.63 5.07 20.61
CA LYS A 231 0.78 6.12 19.59
C LYS A 231 2.22 6.60 19.40
N GLN A 232 2.92 6.90 20.49
CA GLN A 232 4.31 7.37 20.38
C GLN A 232 5.27 6.28 19.87
N GLY A 233 5.09 5.03 20.34
CA GLY A 233 5.85 3.89 19.85
C GLY A 233 5.60 3.64 18.35
N PHE A 234 4.37 3.78 17.93
CA PHE A 234 3.93 3.67 16.55
C PHE A 234 4.60 4.71 15.63
N ALA A 235 4.55 5.98 16.00
CA ALA A 235 5.19 7.05 15.22
C ALA A 235 6.71 6.85 15.11
N ARG A 236 7.39 6.54 16.23
CA ARG A 236 8.82 6.25 16.23
C ARG A 236 9.19 5.06 15.34
N TRP A 237 8.43 3.97 15.41
CA TRP A 237 8.67 2.78 14.60
C TRP A 237 8.53 3.09 13.09
N LEU A 238 7.49 3.80 12.68
CA LEU A 238 7.30 4.21 11.28
C LEU A 238 8.46 5.09 10.78
N SER A 239 8.88 6.07 11.60
CA SER A 239 10.02 6.93 11.28
C SER A 239 11.32 6.13 11.12
N GLN A 240 11.60 5.18 12.02
CA GLN A 240 12.77 4.31 11.92
C GLN A 240 12.72 3.42 10.66
N ALA A 241 11.55 2.86 10.35
CA ALA A 241 11.38 2.03 9.16
C ALA A 241 11.60 2.84 7.89
N ALA A 242 11.03 4.04 7.81
CA ALA A 242 11.23 4.94 6.67
C ALA A 242 12.71 5.33 6.48
N ALA A 243 13.40 5.67 7.57
CA ALA A 243 14.83 6.01 7.53
C ALA A 243 15.68 4.83 7.02
N ILE A 244 15.42 3.62 7.50
CA ILE A 244 16.12 2.40 7.06
C ILE A 244 15.90 2.12 5.58
N ILE A 245 14.67 2.31 5.08
CA ILE A 245 14.38 2.14 3.66
C ILE A 245 15.13 3.16 2.84
N LYS A 246 15.10 4.44 3.23
CA LYS A 246 15.80 5.53 2.51
C LYS A 246 17.33 5.38 2.54
N GLU A 247 17.89 4.84 3.62
CA GLU A 247 19.31 4.49 3.69
C GLU A 247 19.69 3.40 2.68
N ALA A 248 18.85 2.35 2.58
CA ALA A 248 19.09 1.22 1.68
C ALA A 248 18.74 1.53 0.22
N ASP A 249 17.73 2.35 -0.01
CA ASP A 249 17.19 2.71 -1.32
C ASP A 249 16.84 4.22 -1.38
N PRO A 250 17.78 5.06 -1.79
CA PRO A 250 17.54 6.49 -1.93
C PRO A 250 16.76 6.87 -3.20
N ASN A 251 16.48 5.91 -4.09
CA ASN A 251 15.91 6.18 -5.41
C ASN A 251 14.38 6.17 -5.40
N HIS A 252 13.77 5.26 -4.63
CA HIS A 252 12.33 5.08 -4.65
C HIS A 252 11.63 5.87 -3.54
N LEU A 253 10.34 6.11 -3.76
CA LEU A 253 9.49 6.76 -2.78
C LEU A 253 9.23 5.82 -1.58
N VAL A 254 8.88 6.41 -0.45
CA VAL A 254 8.49 5.69 0.76
C VAL A 254 7.16 6.23 1.27
N SER A 255 6.25 5.34 1.66
CA SER A 255 4.98 5.68 2.30
C SER A 255 4.69 4.81 3.51
N THR A 256 3.77 5.27 4.34
CA THR A 256 3.37 4.55 5.55
C THR A 256 2.47 3.36 5.24
N GLY A 257 1.52 3.50 4.30
CA GLY A 257 0.41 2.59 4.03
C GLY A 257 -0.76 2.74 5.00
N SER A 258 -0.82 3.86 5.73
CA SER A 258 -1.90 4.16 6.66
C SER A 258 -3.20 4.43 5.90
N GLU A 259 -4.33 4.06 6.52
CA GLU A 259 -5.67 4.44 6.04
C GLU A 259 -5.93 5.96 6.14
N GLY A 260 -5.05 6.71 6.83
CA GLY A 260 -5.25 8.09 7.21
C GLY A 260 -5.80 8.23 8.62
N TYR A 261 -6.77 9.12 8.82
CA TYR A 261 -7.34 9.46 10.14
C TYR A 261 -7.80 8.23 10.95
N TYR A 262 -8.50 7.28 10.32
CA TYR A 262 -8.94 6.05 11.00
C TYR A 262 -7.77 5.12 11.36
N GLY A 263 -6.75 5.05 10.52
CA GLY A 263 -5.52 4.31 10.81
C GLY A 263 -4.71 4.90 11.96
N CYS A 264 -4.90 6.18 12.27
CA CYS A 264 -4.25 6.90 13.36
C CYS A 264 -5.10 6.99 14.62
N ALA A 265 -5.98 6.02 14.86
CA ALA A 265 -6.89 5.99 16.02
C ALA A 265 -7.74 7.28 16.16
N THR A 266 -8.25 7.80 15.05
CA THR A 266 -9.02 9.04 14.96
C THR A 266 -8.30 10.28 15.54
N ASP A 267 -6.98 10.31 15.42
CA ASP A 267 -6.12 11.40 15.88
C ASP A 267 -5.43 12.05 14.68
N MET A 268 -5.92 13.22 14.26
CA MET A 268 -5.34 13.93 13.13
C MET A 268 -3.91 14.40 13.40
N THR A 269 -3.59 14.75 14.65
CA THR A 269 -2.22 15.16 15.03
C THR A 269 -1.23 14.02 14.77
N LEU A 270 -1.59 12.80 15.17
CA LEU A 270 -0.78 11.61 14.88
C LEU A 270 -0.70 11.34 13.37
N CYS A 271 -1.82 11.53 12.65
CA CYS A 271 -1.85 11.35 11.21
C CYS A 271 -0.92 12.34 10.49
N GLU A 272 -0.94 13.60 10.91
CA GLU A 272 -0.01 14.61 10.40
C GLU A 272 1.44 14.29 10.77
N GLU A 273 1.71 13.86 12.00
CA GLU A 273 3.06 13.52 12.48
C GLU A 273 3.69 12.43 11.61
N ILE A 274 3.03 11.30 11.42
CA ILE A 274 3.60 10.17 10.67
C ILE A 274 3.79 10.45 9.18
N HIS A 275 2.93 11.29 8.59
CA HIS A 275 3.06 11.65 7.18
C HIS A 275 3.99 12.84 6.94
N ASN A 276 4.27 13.66 7.95
CA ASN A 276 5.24 14.76 7.86
C ASN A 276 6.69 14.31 8.10
N ASP A 277 6.94 13.04 8.46
CA ASP A 277 8.30 12.52 8.55
C ASP A 277 9.07 12.82 7.23
N PRO A 278 10.32 13.31 7.32
CA PRO A 278 11.09 13.70 6.14
C PRO A 278 11.41 12.54 5.18
N ASN A 279 11.34 11.29 5.65
CA ASN A 279 11.57 10.10 4.85
C ASN A 279 10.28 9.53 4.24
N ILE A 280 9.12 10.08 4.55
CA ILE A 280 7.83 9.74 3.92
C ILE A 280 7.57 10.74 2.79
N ASP A 281 7.29 10.24 1.58
CA ASP A 281 7.21 11.07 0.37
C ASP A 281 5.78 11.46 0.02
N TYR A 282 4.78 10.66 0.37
CA TYR A 282 3.37 10.93 0.06
C TYR A 282 2.43 10.40 1.14
N ILE A 283 1.21 10.92 1.13
CA ILE A 283 0.15 10.61 2.07
C ILE A 283 -0.73 9.51 1.49
N THR A 284 -1.11 8.55 2.32
CA THR A 284 -1.94 7.41 1.93
C THR A 284 -3.32 7.48 2.57
N LEU A 285 -4.34 7.10 1.80
CA LEU A 285 -5.72 6.98 2.27
C LEU A 285 -6.31 5.64 1.86
N HIS A 286 -7.12 5.05 2.74
CA HIS A 286 -8.04 3.95 2.41
C HIS A 286 -9.47 4.39 2.67
N ILE A 287 -10.44 3.92 1.89
CA ILE A 287 -11.85 4.30 2.03
C ILE A 287 -12.73 3.04 1.93
N TRP A 288 -13.24 2.60 3.08
CA TRP A 288 -14.00 1.37 3.25
C TRP A 288 -15.42 1.63 3.77
N PRO A 289 -16.38 2.06 2.92
CA PRO A 289 -17.68 2.53 3.38
C PRO A 289 -18.50 1.50 4.16
N VAL A 290 -18.40 0.21 3.79
CA VAL A 290 -19.14 -0.85 4.49
C VAL A 290 -18.50 -1.16 5.85
N ASN A 291 -17.17 -1.22 5.92
CA ASN A 291 -16.43 -1.48 7.15
C ASN A 291 -16.60 -0.34 8.16
N TRP A 292 -16.68 0.90 7.67
CA TRP A 292 -16.87 2.09 8.50
C TRP A 292 -18.33 2.46 8.74
N GLN A 293 -19.26 1.57 8.38
CA GLN A 293 -20.71 1.76 8.60
C GLN A 293 -21.30 3.00 7.91
N TRP A 294 -20.66 3.51 6.86
CA TRP A 294 -21.23 4.54 5.99
C TRP A 294 -22.26 3.95 5.04
N SER A 295 -22.19 2.65 4.82
CA SER A 295 -23.09 1.84 4.01
C SER A 295 -23.44 0.56 4.73
N SER A 296 -24.57 -0.04 4.40
CA SER A 296 -24.93 -1.37 4.88
C SER A 296 -25.03 -2.37 3.73
N ARG A 297 -24.68 -3.63 4.02
CA ARG A 297 -24.75 -4.73 3.03
C ARG A 297 -26.16 -4.95 2.45
N GLY A 298 -27.20 -4.57 3.20
CA GLY A 298 -28.60 -4.73 2.79
C GLY A 298 -29.12 -3.59 1.91
N SER A 299 -28.41 -2.46 1.79
CA SER A 299 -28.85 -1.26 1.10
C SER A 299 -27.71 -0.50 0.41
N LEU A 300 -26.84 -1.20 -0.32
CA LEU A 300 -25.66 -0.63 -0.95
C LEU A 300 -25.98 0.60 -1.79
N TYR A 301 -26.91 0.47 -2.75
CA TYR A 301 -27.27 1.56 -3.66
C TYR A 301 -27.93 2.74 -2.93
N ALA A 302 -28.85 2.47 -2.02
CA ALA A 302 -29.53 3.50 -1.25
C ALA A 302 -28.60 4.26 -0.30
N SER A 303 -27.47 3.66 0.09
CA SER A 303 -26.45 4.27 0.96
C SER A 303 -25.49 5.21 0.19
N LEU A 304 -25.42 5.16 -1.14
CA LEU A 304 -24.45 5.92 -1.93
C LEU A 304 -24.44 7.42 -1.64
N PRO A 305 -25.58 8.12 -1.48
CA PRO A 305 -25.55 9.55 -1.15
C PRO A 305 -24.80 9.84 0.16
N ASN A 306 -25.03 9.03 1.20
CA ASN A 306 -24.29 9.15 2.48
C ASN A 306 -22.80 8.81 2.29
N VAL A 307 -22.48 7.77 1.51
CA VAL A 307 -21.10 7.38 1.21
C VAL A 307 -20.35 8.50 0.52
N TYR A 308 -20.96 9.17 -0.47
CA TYR A 308 -20.31 10.27 -1.18
C TYR A 308 -20.01 11.47 -0.26
N VAL A 309 -20.95 11.83 0.62
CA VAL A 309 -20.74 12.90 1.60
C VAL A 309 -19.58 12.54 2.53
N LYS A 310 -19.62 11.34 3.14
CA LYS A 310 -18.60 10.89 4.09
C LYS A 310 -17.23 10.73 3.46
N ALA A 311 -17.16 10.20 2.25
CA ALA A 311 -15.89 10.05 1.53
C ALA A 311 -15.32 11.42 1.10
N SER A 312 -16.17 12.39 0.69
CA SER A 312 -15.72 13.75 0.42
C SER A 312 -15.15 14.42 1.66
N GLU A 313 -15.88 14.41 2.79
CA GLU A 313 -15.42 14.96 4.07
C GLU A 313 -14.07 14.35 4.50
N TYR A 314 -13.93 13.03 4.32
CA TYR A 314 -12.70 12.31 4.66
C TYR A 314 -11.52 12.71 3.77
N ILE A 315 -11.72 12.82 2.47
CA ILE A 315 -10.71 13.26 1.51
C ILE A 315 -10.30 14.71 1.80
N GLU A 316 -11.26 15.63 1.93
CA GLU A 316 -11.04 17.05 2.17
C GLU A 316 -10.25 17.31 3.46
N MET A 317 -10.52 16.54 4.52
CA MET A 317 -9.77 16.59 5.78
C MET A 317 -8.27 16.34 5.55
N HIS A 318 -7.94 15.36 4.68
CA HIS A 318 -6.55 15.02 4.36
C HIS A 318 -5.92 15.98 3.35
N GLU A 319 -6.67 16.50 2.39
CA GLU A 319 -6.17 17.51 1.45
C GLU A 319 -5.71 18.77 2.19
N HIS A 320 -6.42 19.15 3.26
CA HIS A 320 -6.08 20.34 4.04
C HIS A 320 -4.67 20.27 4.65
N PHE A 321 -4.28 19.13 5.24
CA PHE A 321 -2.92 19.01 5.75
C PHE A 321 -1.89 18.66 4.66
N ALA A 322 -2.28 17.92 3.63
CA ALA A 322 -1.42 17.58 2.50
C ALA A 322 -0.89 18.82 1.77
N GLN A 323 -1.75 19.82 1.58
CA GLN A 323 -1.36 21.11 1.03
C GLN A 323 -0.31 21.82 1.87
N LYS A 324 -0.43 21.78 3.21
CA LYS A 324 0.57 22.34 4.13
C LYS A 324 1.89 21.59 4.09
N SER A 325 1.84 20.25 3.96
CA SER A 325 3.01 19.38 3.92
C SER A 325 3.74 19.42 2.58
N GLY A 326 3.07 19.87 1.50
CA GLY A 326 3.59 19.78 0.14
C GLY A 326 3.81 18.34 -0.33
N LYS A 327 2.95 17.40 0.11
CA LYS A 327 3.03 15.97 -0.24
C LYS A 327 1.75 15.54 -0.95
N PRO A 328 1.84 14.80 -2.07
CA PRO A 328 0.65 14.31 -2.77
C PRO A 328 -0.09 13.26 -1.96
N ILE A 329 -1.37 13.09 -2.26
CA ILE A 329 -2.24 12.03 -1.72
C ILE A 329 -2.42 10.93 -2.74
N ILE A 330 -2.38 9.68 -2.29
CA ILE A 330 -2.82 8.50 -3.05
C ILE A 330 -3.89 7.78 -2.25
N ILE A 331 -5.06 7.58 -2.86
CA ILE A 331 -6.14 6.76 -2.30
C ILE A 331 -5.81 5.30 -2.65
N GLU A 332 -5.07 4.61 -1.77
CA GLU A 332 -4.45 3.31 -2.10
C GLU A 332 -5.37 2.11 -1.99
N GLU A 333 -6.46 2.26 -1.24
CA GLU A 333 -7.53 1.27 -1.19
C GLU A 333 -8.88 1.95 -1.14
N PHE A 334 -9.77 1.45 -1.94
CA PHE A 334 -11.20 1.68 -1.83
C PHE A 334 -11.93 0.53 -2.50
N GLY A 335 -13.05 0.15 -1.93
CA GLY A 335 -13.84 -0.94 -2.45
C GLY A 335 -15.31 -0.79 -2.12
N TYR A 336 -16.14 -1.38 -2.95
CA TYR A 336 -17.55 -1.50 -2.71
C TYR A 336 -18.02 -2.90 -3.16
N PRO A 337 -18.82 -3.61 -2.36
CA PRO A 337 -19.14 -5.00 -2.66
C PRO A 337 -20.14 -5.14 -3.81
N ARG A 338 -20.29 -6.38 -4.29
CA ARG A 338 -21.34 -6.74 -5.26
C ARG A 338 -22.72 -6.69 -4.62
N GLU A 339 -23.73 -6.42 -5.45
CA GLU A 339 -25.13 -6.36 -5.00
C GLU A 339 -25.59 -7.64 -4.32
N ARG A 340 -26.43 -7.48 -3.28
CA ARG A 340 -27.14 -8.56 -2.59
C ARG A 340 -26.21 -9.64 -2.05
N ASN A 341 -25.02 -9.27 -1.57
CA ASN A 341 -24.02 -10.22 -1.06
C ASN A 341 -23.71 -11.37 -2.05
N LYS A 342 -23.68 -11.08 -3.34
CA LYS A 342 -23.24 -12.05 -4.35
C LYS A 342 -21.72 -11.99 -4.48
N TYR A 343 -21.11 -13.18 -4.70
CA TYR A 343 -19.66 -13.32 -4.82
C TYR A 343 -19.23 -13.82 -6.20
N GLN A 344 -20.16 -14.39 -6.97
CA GLN A 344 -19.86 -15.01 -8.25
C GLN A 344 -19.45 -13.95 -9.30
N PRO A 345 -18.40 -14.23 -10.08
CA PRO A 345 -18.04 -13.41 -11.24
C PRO A 345 -19.23 -13.15 -12.15
N GLY A 346 -19.35 -11.91 -12.66
CA GLY A 346 -20.47 -11.50 -13.51
C GLY A 346 -21.79 -11.17 -12.77
N SER A 347 -21.85 -11.30 -11.44
CA SER A 347 -22.99 -10.78 -10.68
C SER A 347 -22.99 -9.25 -10.64
N ASN A 348 -24.15 -8.66 -10.36
CA ASN A 348 -24.38 -7.21 -10.47
C ASN A 348 -23.41 -6.37 -9.63
N THR A 349 -22.84 -5.33 -10.25
CA THR A 349 -21.85 -4.41 -9.69
C THR A 349 -22.31 -2.95 -9.66
N LEU A 350 -23.61 -2.67 -9.83
CA LEU A 350 -24.14 -1.32 -10.00
C LEU A 350 -23.65 -0.33 -8.95
N SER A 351 -23.73 -0.68 -7.66
CA SER A 351 -23.27 0.20 -6.57
C SER A 351 -21.76 0.35 -6.55
N ARG A 352 -21.00 -0.72 -6.84
CA ARG A 352 -19.54 -0.66 -7.01
C ARG A 352 -19.17 0.31 -8.12
N ASP A 353 -19.80 0.17 -9.28
CA ASP A 353 -19.50 0.98 -10.45
C ASP A 353 -19.78 2.47 -10.19
N ALA A 354 -20.84 2.77 -9.46
CA ALA A 354 -21.17 4.14 -9.05
C ALA A 354 -20.12 4.71 -8.07
N PHE A 355 -19.70 3.92 -7.07
CA PHE A 355 -18.67 4.34 -6.10
C PHE A 355 -17.30 4.48 -6.75
N TYR A 356 -16.92 3.57 -7.66
CA TYR A 356 -15.68 3.68 -8.43
C TYR A 356 -15.63 4.95 -9.28
N ASN A 357 -16.73 5.26 -10.00
CA ASN A 357 -16.84 6.51 -10.75
C ASN A 357 -16.66 7.74 -9.85
N PHE A 358 -17.20 7.71 -8.62
CA PHE A 358 -17.05 8.81 -7.68
C PHE A 358 -15.57 9.00 -7.28
N ILE A 359 -14.86 7.95 -6.89
CA ILE A 359 -13.44 8.05 -6.49
C ILE A 359 -12.56 8.43 -7.70
N PHE A 360 -12.79 7.84 -8.87
CA PHE A 360 -12.05 8.22 -10.08
C PHE A 360 -12.29 9.68 -10.45
N GLY A 361 -13.52 10.17 -10.23
CA GLY A 361 -13.89 11.58 -10.41
C GLY A 361 -13.01 12.50 -9.56
N LYS A 362 -12.70 12.14 -8.30
CA LYS A 362 -11.81 12.92 -7.44
C LYS A 362 -10.39 13.06 -8.01
N VAL A 363 -9.85 11.99 -8.60
CA VAL A 363 -8.53 12.04 -9.26
C VAL A 363 -8.58 12.88 -10.56
N GLN A 364 -9.67 12.77 -11.34
CA GLN A 364 -9.87 13.54 -12.56
C GLN A 364 -10.03 15.03 -12.28
N GLU A 365 -10.81 15.40 -11.28
CA GLU A 365 -10.98 16.78 -10.80
C GLU A 365 -9.64 17.34 -10.32
N SER A 366 -8.89 16.55 -9.53
CA SER A 366 -7.55 16.93 -9.07
C SER A 366 -6.62 17.21 -10.24
N LYS A 367 -6.60 16.35 -11.28
CA LYS A 367 -5.80 16.60 -12.49
C LYS A 367 -6.17 17.91 -13.18
N GLN A 368 -7.48 18.17 -13.37
CA GLN A 368 -7.96 19.39 -14.03
C GLN A 368 -7.56 20.66 -13.27
N GLN A 369 -7.57 20.60 -11.95
CA GLN A 369 -7.26 21.72 -11.06
C GLN A 369 -5.78 21.79 -10.68
N LYS A 370 -4.94 20.85 -11.14
CA LYS A 370 -3.57 20.65 -10.66
C LYS A 370 -3.55 20.48 -9.14
N GLY A 371 -4.49 19.69 -8.63
CA GLY A 371 -4.64 19.41 -7.21
C GLY A 371 -3.69 18.31 -6.72
N ILE A 372 -3.76 18.03 -5.44
CA ILE A 372 -2.79 17.24 -4.68
C ILE A 372 -3.10 15.73 -4.67
N ILE A 373 -4.33 15.30 -5.06
CA ILE A 373 -4.68 13.88 -5.17
C ILE A 373 -4.06 13.33 -6.45
N ALA A 374 -2.95 12.62 -6.33
CA ALA A 374 -2.15 12.17 -7.45
C ALA A 374 -2.63 10.85 -8.08
N GLY A 375 -3.41 10.05 -7.35
CA GLY A 375 -3.89 8.79 -7.90
C GLY A 375 -4.69 7.96 -6.93
N CYS A 376 -5.13 6.81 -7.43
CA CYS A 376 -5.82 5.82 -6.61
C CYS A 376 -5.55 4.39 -7.08
N ASN A 377 -5.67 3.41 -6.15
CA ASN A 377 -5.61 1.98 -6.44
C ASN A 377 -6.90 1.32 -5.93
N PHE A 378 -7.77 0.88 -6.83
CA PHE A 378 -8.98 0.18 -6.42
C PHE A 378 -8.66 -1.18 -5.78
N TRP A 379 -9.50 -1.60 -4.85
CA TRP A 379 -9.47 -2.95 -4.27
C TRP A 379 -10.54 -3.80 -4.95
N GLY A 380 -10.17 -4.79 -5.78
CA GLY A 380 -8.85 -5.00 -6.34
C GLY A 380 -8.96 -5.99 -7.49
N TRP A 381 -7.87 -6.21 -8.21
CA TRP A 381 -7.89 -7.03 -9.43
C TRP A 381 -7.97 -8.52 -9.12
N GLY A 382 -9.08 -9.17 -9.45
CA GLY A 382 -9.25 -10.63 -9.45
C GLY A 382 -8.98 -11.25 -10.82
N GLY A 383 -9.21 -10.45 -11.87
CA GLY A 383 -8.86 -10.77 -13.25
C GLY A 383 -9.45 -12.07 -13.76
N TYR A 384 -8.59 -12.95 -14.25
CA TYR A 384 -8.95 -14.27 -14.75
C TYR A 384 -9.02 -15.36 -13.67
N GLY A 385 -8.72 -15.02 -12.41
CA GLY A 385 -8.94 -15.92 -11.29
C GLY A 385 -10.43 -16.24 -11.11
N ARG A 386 -10.70 -17.41 -10.60
CA ARG A 386 -12.10 -17.82 -10.30
C ARG A 386 -12.16 -18.40 -8.91
N PRO A 387 -13.03 -17.85 -8.05
CA PRO A 387 -13.26 -18.45 -6.74
C PRO A 387 -13.88 -19.85 -6.92
N THR A 388 -13.33 -20.83 -6.24
CA THR A 388 -13.87 -22.19 -6.23
C THR A 388 -15.02 -22.30 -5.20
N GLU A 389 -14.82 -21.68 -4.05
CA GLU A 389 -15.79 -21.61 -2.96
C GLU A 389 -15.74 -20.19 -2.35
N GLU A 390 -16.70 -19.87 -1.49
CA GLU A 390 -16.75 -18.61 -0.76
C GLU A 390 -15.57 -18.46 0.22
N VAL A 391 -15.12 -19.59 0.79
CA VAL A 391 -13.97 -19.63 1.71
C VAL A 391 -12.75 -20.13 0.94
N TRP A 392 -11.69 -19.32 0.92
CA TRP A 392 -10.45 -19.71 0.27
C TRP A 392 -9.75 -20.86 1.00
N LYS A 393 -9.12 -21.75 0.24
CA LYS A 393 -8.30 -22.87 0.74
C LYS A 393 -7.00 -22.96 -0.06
N PRO A 394 -5.91 -23.48 0.54
CA PRO A 394 -4.68 -23.74 -0.19
C PRO A 394 -4.90 -24.61 -1.44
N GLY A 395 -4.45 -24.11 -2.59
CA GLY A 395 -4.65 -24.76 -3.89
C GLY A 395 -5.75 -24.13 -4.75
N TYR A 396 -6.58 -23.23 -4.18
CA TYR A 396 -7.50 -22.43 -4.97
C TYR A 396 -6.79 -21.24 -5.60
N ASP A 397 -7.40 -20.68 -6.67
CA ASP A 397 -6.90 -19.45 -7.27
C ASP A 397 -6.85 -18.32 -6.24
N TYR A 398 -5.77 -17.56 -6.25
CA TYR A 398 -5.77 -16.25 -5.61
C TYR A 398 -6.51 -15.25 -6.49
N ILE A 399 -7.33 -14.45 -5.83
CA ILE A 399 -8.02 -13.26 -6.33
C ILE A 399 -7.75 -12.12 -5.34
N CYS A 400 -8.34 -10.94 -5.50
CA CYS A 400 -7.98 -9.82 -4.62
C CYS A 400 -8.59 -9.91 -3.22
N ASP A 401 -9.67 -10.68 -3.03
CA ASP A 401 -10.21 -10.90 -1.68
C ASP A 401 -9.22 -11.76 -0.87
N PRO A 402 -8.77 -11.29 0.32
CA PRO A 402 -7.87 -12.06 1.17
C PRO A 402 -8.50 -13.38 1.64
N PRO A 403 -7.72 -14.36 2.11
CA PRO A 403 -8.23 -15.68 2.50
C PRO A 403 -9.34 -15.67 3.56
N HIS A 404 -9.35 -14.68 4.45
CA HIS A 404 -10.35 -14.55 5.52
C HIS A 404 -11.66 -13.90 5.06
N GLU A 405 -11.70 -13.35 3.85
CA GLU A 405 -12.89 -12.72 3.28
C GLU A 405 -13.65 -13.65 2.32
N PRO A 406 -14.96 -13.42 2.12
CA PRO A 406 -15.74 -14.14 1.11
C PRO A 406 -15.15 -13.90 -0.29
N GLN A 407 -14.79 -14.96 -0.98
CA GLN A 407 -14.07 -14.91 -2.25
C GLN A 407 -14.95 -14.45 -3.41
N GLY A 408 -14.59 -13.31 -4.02
CA GLY A 408 -15.33 -12.63 -5.08
C GLY A 408 -16.12 -11.40 -4.62
N TRP A 409 -16.02 -11.05 -3.35
CA TRP A 409 -16.80 -9.96 -2.76
C TRP A 409 -16.41 -8.59 -3.32
N TYR A 410 -15.13 -8.28 -3.28
CA TYR A 410 -14.57 -7.03 -3.81
C TYR A 410 -13.82 -7.21 -5.13
N SER A 411 -13.37 -8.41 -5.45
CA SER A 411 -12.57 -8.65 -6.66
C SER A 411 -13.27 -8.22 -7.93
N VAL A 412 -12.53 -7.49 -8.79
CA VAL A 412 -12.91 -7.12 -10.15
C VAL A 412 -12.40 -8.21 -11.10
N PHE A 413 -13.33 -8.90 -11.76
CA PHE A 413 -13.00 -9.95 -12.72
C PHE A 413 -12.99 -9.40 -14.16
N ASP A 414 -12.29 -10.11 -15.05
CA ASP A 414 -12.27 -9.80 -16.49
C ASP A 414 -13.66 -9.77 -17.15
N CYS A 415 -14.62 -10.50 -16.58
CA CYS A 415 -16.02 -10.55 -17.03
C CYS A 415 -16.92 -9.48 -16.39
N ASP A 416 -16.43 -8.65 -15.49
CA ASP A 416 -17.16 -7.52 -14.92
C ASP A 416 -17.09 -6.31 -15.90
N THR A 417 -17.71 -6.45 -17.06
CA THR A 417 -17.53 -5.55 -18.19
C THR A 417 -17.90 -4.11 -17.89
N THR A 418 -18.93 -3.86 -17.06
CA THR A 418 -19.32 -2.51 -16.67
C THR A 418 -18.24 -1.84 -15.81
N THR A 419 -17.65 -2.57 -14.86
CA THR A 419 -16.56 -2.08 -14.01
C THR A 419 -15.28 -1.84 -14.83
N THR A 420 -14.89 -2.79 -15.72
CA THR A 420 -13.67 -2.64 -16.54
C THR A 420 -13.80 -1.51 -17.56
N ASP A 421 -15.00 -1.24 -18.09
CA ASP A 421 -15.26 -0.11 -18.97
C ASP A 421 -15.11 1.24 -18.23
N ILE A 422 -15.62 1.32 -17.00
CA ILE A 422 -15.48 2.50 -16.13
C ILE A 422 -13.99 2.77 -15.83
N ILE A 423 -13.24 1.74 -15.45
CA ILE A 423 -11.79 1.85 -15.21
C ILE A 423 -11.09 2.36 -16.47
N THR A 424 -11.35 1.74 -17.62
CA THR A 424 -10.72 2.10 -18.90
C THR A 424 -11.01 3.55 -19.29
N LYS A 425 -12.26 4.00 -19.16
CA LYS A 425 -12.66 5.40 -19.44
C LYS A 425 -11.97 6.38 -18.49
N ALA A 426 -11.95 6.07 -17.20
CA ALA A 426 -11.35 6.93 -16.21
C ALA A 426 -9.83 7.05 -16.42
N VAL A 427 -9.12 5.96 -16.69
CA VAL A 427 -7.69 5.99 -17.04
C VAL A 427 -7.43 6.82 -18.30
N SER A 428 -8.26 6.64 -19.33
CA SER A 428 -8.11 7.37 -20.60
C SER A 428 -8.22 8.88 -20.44
N SER A 429 -9.03 9.36 -19.50
CA SER A 429 -9.18 10.80 -19.22
C SER A 429 -7.98 11.40 -18.46
N LEU A 430 -7.13 10.55 -17.87
CA LEU A 430 -5.90 10.98 -17.19
C LEU A 430 -4.66 11.00 -18.12
N ARG A 431 -4.79 10.56 -19.35
CA ARG A 431 -3.73 10.64 -20.38
C ARG A 431 -3.85 11.91 -21.23
#